data_fc08dc361d7e610d4840a963c739bc57
#
_entry.id   fc08dc361d7e610d4840a963c739bc57
#
_cell.length_a   1.000
_cell.length_b   1.000
_cell.length_c   1.000
_cell.angle_alpha   90.00
_cell.angle_beta   90.00
_cell.angle_gamma   90.00
#
_symmetry.space_group_name_H-M   'P 1'
#
loop_
_entity.id
_entity.type
_entity.pdbx_description
1 polymer ?
#
loop_
_entity_poly.entity_id
_entity_poly.type
_entity_poly.pdbx_seq_one_letter_code
_entity_poly.pdbx_strand_id
1 'polypeptide(L)'
;MGRIETRLAELGIELPEPLEAPPGIEFGFELVTVSGNQAFISGHGPVDGSEVLVAGKVGADVSIEQGYEAARLTGLSILASLKQELGELDRVGRWVKALGLVNCAPGFNLTPSVINGFSDLINEVWGESGRHSRSAIGAAELPFDMAVEVEAIVELVDG
;
A
#
# COMPACT_ATOMS: atom_id res chain seq x y z
N MET A 1 15.65 7.89 -15.71
CA MET A 1 14.36 7.74 -15.05
C MET A 1 13.62 6.58 -15.69
N GLY A 2 13.18 5.65 -14.90
CA GLY A 2 12.51 4.45 -15.38
C GLY A 2 11.11 4.70 -15.93
N ARG A 3 10.52 3.68 -16.55
CA ARG A 3 9.17 3.74 -17.13
C ARG A 3 8.11 4.02 -16.05
N ILE A 4 8.24 3.40 -14.88
CA ILE A 4 7.28 3.57 -13.79
C ILE A 4 7.38 4.96 -13.19
N GLU A 5 8.57 5.47 -12.94
CA GLU A 5 8.77 6.83 -12.44
C GLU A 5 8.25 7.88 -13.44
N THR A 6 8.45 7.63 -14.74
CA THR A 6 7.88 8.50 -15.79
C THR A 6 6.35 8.47 -15.72
N ARG A 7 5.77 7.27 -15.55
CA ARG A 7 4.31 7.13 -15.44
C ARG A 7 3.75 7.85 -14.21
N LEU A 8 4.44 7.75 -13.06
CA LEU A 8 4.04 8.49 -11.86
C LEU A 8 4.04 10.00 -12.12
N ALA A 9 5.09 10.51 -12.77
CA ALA A 9 5.18 11.93 -13.12
C ALA A 9 4.05 12.37 -14.06
N GLU A 10 3.72 11.57 -15.09
CA GLU A 10 2.61 11.84 -16.01
C GLU A 10 1.26 11.92 -15.27
N LEU A 11 1.09 11.11 -14.24
CA LEU A 11 -0.12 11.09 -13.41
C LEU A 11 -0.12 12.16 -12.32
N GLY A 12 0.97 12.93 -12.19
CA GLY A 12 1.10 13.95 -11.16
C GLY A 12 1.25 13.35 -9.76
N ILE A 13 1.74 12.12 -9.65
CA ILE A 13 1.89 11.41 -8.39
C ILE A 13 3.29 11.63 -7.82
N GLU A 14 3.34 12.14 -6.60
CA GLU A 14 4.56 12.23 -5.79
C GLU A 14 4.51 11.16 -4.71
N LEU A 15 5.62 10.43 -4.53
CA LEU A 15 5.71 9.42 -3.48
C LEU A 15 5.97 10.10 -2.13
N PRO A 16 5.37 9.59 -1.05
CA PRO A 16 5.68 10.07 0.29
C PRO A 16 7.08 9.61 0.72
N GLU A 17 7.51 10.08 1.89
CA GLU A 17 8.68 9.52 2.53
C GLU A 17 8.44 8.03 2.86
N PRO A 18 9.43 7.17 2.69
CA PRO A 18 9.30 5.76 3.05
C PRO A 18 8.87 5.58 4.51
N LEU A 19 8.12 4.51 4.77
CA LEU A 19 7.65 4.21 6.11
C LEU A 19 8.81 4.15 7.09
N GLU A 20 8.68 4.87 8.19
CA GLU A 20 9.63 4.89 9.30
C GLU A 20 8.94 4.48 10.60
N ALA A 21 9.68 3.82 11.49
CA ALA A 21 9.19 3.52 12.82
C ALA A 21 8.96 4.83 13.59
N PRO A 22 7.86 4.95 14.35
CA PRO A 22 7.69 6.07 15.26
C PRO A 22 8.83 6.17 16.27
N PRO A 23 9.11 7.37 16.81
CA PRO A 23 10.16 7.54 17.82
C PRO A 23 10.03 6.55 18.98
N GLY A 24 11.12 5.86 19.30
CA GLY A 24 11.16 4.89 20.40
C GLY A 24 10.68 3.48 20.03
N ILE A 25 10.30 3.25 18.77
CA ILE A 25 9.88 1.94 18.27
C ILE A 25 10.91 1.47 17.26
N GLU A 26 11.33 0.21 17.37
CA GLU A 26 12.18 -0.46 16.38
C GLU A 26 11.37 -1.54 15.66
N PHE A 27 11.51 -1.62 14.35
CA PHE A 27 10.93 -2.72 13.58
C PHE A 27 11.81 -3.95 13.72
N GLY A 28 11.26 -5.04 14.27
CA GLY A 28 11.91 -6.35 14.30
C GLY A 28 11.75 -7.14 13.00
N PHE A 29 11.50 -6.45 11.88
CA PHE A 29 11.23 -7.06 10.57
C PHE A 29 11.63 -6.09 9.46
N GLU A 30 11.70 -6.60 8.24
CA GLU A 30 11.98 -5.80 7.05
C GLU A 30 10.69 -5.33 6.39
N LEU A 31 10.70 -4.13 5.81
CA LEU A 31 9.55 -3.62 5.07
C LEU A 31 9.36 -4.33 3.73
N VAL A 32 10.47 -4.73 3.11
CA VAL A 32 10.49 -5.49 1.86
C VAL A 32 11.53 -6.58 1.98
N THR A 33 11.13 -7.83 1.72
CA THR A 33 12.03 -8.98 1.73
C THR A 33 12.07 -9.59 0.33
N VAL A 34 13.26 -9.64 -0.25
CA VAL A 34 13.47 -10.28 -1.56
C VAL A 34 13.86 -11.73 -1.36
N SER A 35 13.15 -12.64 -2.03
CA SER A 35 13.43 -14.06 -2.02
C SER A 35 13.27 -14.60 -3.44
N GLY A 36 14.37 -15.02 -4.05
CA GLY A 36 14.38 -15.39 -5.47
C GLY A 36 13.99 -14.20 -6.34
N ASN A 37 12.98 -14.38 -7.18
CA ASN A 37 12.43 -13.32 -8.03
C ASN A 37 11.17 -12.67 -7.44
N GLN A 38 10.90 -12.84 -6.15
CA GLN A 38 9.75 -12.25 -5.49
C GLN A 38 10.18 -11.27 -4.40
N ALA A 39 9.40 -10.21 -4.24
CA ALA A 39 9.52 -9.31 -3.12
C ALA A 39 8.23 -9.36 -2.30
N PHE A 40 8.40 -9.58 -1.00
CA PHE A 40 7.33 -9.65 -0.01
C PHE A 40 7.30 -8.31 0.72
N ILE A 41 6.15 -7.66 0.71
CA ILE A 41 5.98 -6.33 1.26
C ILE A 41 5.18 -6.45 2.55
N SER A 42 5.77 -6.00 3.65
CA SER A 42 5.11 -5.96 4.96
C SER A 42 3.90 -5.03 4.94
N GLY A 43 3.02 -5.17 5.91
CA GLY A 43 1.86 -4.30 6.06
C GLY A 43 2.26 -2.83 6.14
N HIS A 44 1.63 -2.02 5.29
CA HIS A 44 1.74 -0.57 5.27
C HIS A 44 0.38 0.05 5.51
N GLY A 45 0.37 1.25 6.06
CA GLY A 45 -0.82 2.07 6.20
C GLY A 45 -0.75 3.35 5.38
N PRO A 46 -1.75 4.23 5.52
CA PRO A 46 -1.76 5.53 4.86
C PRO A 46 -0.83 6.50 5.61
N VAL A 47 0.47 6.39 5.35
CA VAL A 47 1.50 7.12 6.09
C VAL A 47 2.42 7.90 5.16
N ASP A 48 3.00 8.97 5.70
CA ASP A 48 4.11 9.72 5.12
C ASP A 48 5.23 9.70 6.16
N GLY A 49 6.30 8.95 5.89
CA GLY A 49 7.31 8.66 6.91
C GLY A 49 6.69 7.92 8.10
N SER A 50 6.67 8.56 9.25
CA SER A 50 6.03 8.04 10.48
C SER A 50 4.66 8.67 10.76
N GLU A 51 4.21 9.60 9.93
CA GLU A 51 2.93 10.30 10.13
C GLU A 51 1.77 9.52 9.55
N VAL A 52 0.76 9.22 10.38
CA VAL A 52 -0.48 8.60 9.94
C VAL A 52 -1.40 9.67 9.35
N LEU A 53 -1.75 9.53 8.08
CA LEU A 53 -2.53 10.53 7.34
C LEU A 53 -4.04 10.35 7.48
N VAL A 54 -4.52 9.12 7.70
CA VAL A 54 -5.94 8.81 7.89
C VAL A 54 -6.07 7.78 9.01
N ALA A 55 -6.72 8.17 10.09
CA ALA A 55 -6.98 7.30 11.24
C ALA A 55 -8.47 7.23 11.53
N GLY A 56 -8.91 6.14 12.13
CA GLY A 56 -10.28 5.91 12.52
C GLY A 56 -10.93 4.73 11.80
N LYS A 57 -12.18 4.46 12.17
CA LYS A 57 -12.92 3.31 11.63
C LYS A 57 -13.80 3.73 10.46
N VAL A 58 -13.65 3.00 9.35
CA VAL A 58 -14.49 3.20 8.17
C VAL A 58 -15.90 2.73 8.50
N GLY A 59 -16.88 3.57 8.18
CA GLY A 59 -18.28 3.35 8.55
C GLY A 59 -18.68 4.09 9.85
N ALA A 60 -17.73 4.72 10.54
CA ALA A 60 -17.97 5.60 11.68
C ALA A 60 -17.32 6.95 11.42
N ASP A 61 -16.08 7.17 11.93
CA ASP A 61 -15.37 8.44 11.77
C ASP A 61 -14.85 8.69 10.36
N VAL A 62 -14.61 7.62 9.60
CA VAL A 62 -14.05 7.64 8.26
C VAL A 62 -15.13 7.18 7.27
N SER A 63 -15.39 7.99 6.25
CA SER A 63 -16.32 7.62 5.18
C SER A 63 -15.69 6.59 4.22
N ILE A 64 -16.52 5.98 3.36
CA ILE A 64 -16.01 5.06 2.31
C ILE A 64 -15.02 5.80 1.41
N GLU A 65 -15.32 7.04 1.02
CA GLU A 65 -14.48 7.86 0.15
C GLU A 65 -13.13 8.16 0.82
N GLN A 66 -13.15 8.50 2.09
CA GLN A 66 -11.92 8.70 2.87
C GLN A 66 -11.14 7.40 3.03
N GLY A 67 -11.84 6.27 3.20
CA GLY A 67 -11.23 4.94 3.25
C GLY A 67 -10.58 4.56 1.93
N TYR A 68 -11.24 4.84 0.81
CA TYR A 68 -10.68 4.65 -0.54
C TYR A 68 -9.38 5.46 -0.70
N GLU A 69 -9.39 6.72 -0.30
CA GLU A 69 -8.19 7.56 -0.35
C GLU A 69 -7.10 7.03 0.59
N ALA A 70 -7.46 6.56 1.77
CA ALA A 70 -6.51 5.92 2.69
C ALA A 70 -5.84 4.70 2.04
N ALA A 71 -6.60 3.87 1.32
CA ALA A 71 -6.04 2.73 0.58
C ALA A 71 -5.10 3.17 -0.54
N ARG A 72 -5.41 4.26 -1.25
CA ARG A 72 -4.53 4.85 -2.26
C ARG A 72 -3.23 5.34 -1.62
N LEU A 73 -3.31 6.08 -0.53
CA LEU A 73 -2.14 6.57 0.22
C LEU A 73 -1.28 5.41 0.74
N THR A 74 -1.92 4.33 1.17
CA THR A 74 -1.22 3.09 1.58
C THR A 74 -0.42 2.51 0.41
N GLY A 75 -1.01 2.48 -0.77
CA GLY A 75 -0.30 2.06 -1.99
C GLY A 75 0.92 2.94 -2.27
N LEU A 76 0.78 4.24 -2.13
CA LEU A 76 1.91 5.17 -2.33
C LEU A 76 3.03 4.92 -1.30
N SER A 77 2.68 4.63 -0.05
CA SER A 77 3.67 4.26 0.98
C SER A 77 4.41 2.97 0.61
N ILE A 78 3.70 1.98 0.09
CA ILE A 78 4.32 0.74 -0.42
C ILE A 78 5.28 1.03 -1.57
N LEU A 79 4.90 1.89 -2.51
CA LEU A 79 5.78 2.26 -3.63
C LEU A 79 7.05 2.96 -3.14
N ALA A 80 6.94 3.82 -2.14
CA ALA A 80 8.10 4.49 -1.55
C ALA A 80 9.07 3.48 -0.92
N SER A 81 8.57 2.49 -0.18
CA SER A 81 9.41 1.44 0.42
C SER A 81 10.04 0.53 -0.64
N LEU A 82 9.28 0.18 -1.68
CA LEU A 82 9.81 -0.60 -2.82
C LEU A 82 10.93 0.14 -3.53
N LYS A 83 10.75 1.43 -3.79
CA LYS A 83 11.79 2.24 -4.43
C LYS A 83 13.04 2.34 -3.57
N GLN A 84 12.88 2.51 -2.27
CA GLN A 84 14.01 2.55 -1.33
C GLN A 84 14.80 1.24 -1.35
N GLU A 85 14.10 0.10 -1.33
CA GLU A 85 14.74 -1.23 -1.29
C GLU A 85 15.33 -1.64 -2.64
N LEU A 86 14.58 -1.42 -3.72
CA LEU A 86 14.95 -1.92 -5.04
C LEU A 86 15.79 -0.93 -5.87
N GLY A 87 15.78 0.36 -5.50
CA GLY A 87 16.42 1.44 -6.26
C GLY A 87 15.53 1.97 -7.40
N GLU A 88 14.91 1.10 -8.16
CA GLU A 88 14.03 1.45 -9.28
C GLU A 88 12.73 0.66 -9.25
N LEU A 89 11.60 1.32 -9.46
CA LEU A 89 10.30 0.65 -9.51
C LEU A 89 10.11 -0.21 -10.76
N ASP A 90 10.90 0.02 -11.80
CA ASP A 90 10.87 -0.82 -12.99
C ASP A 90 11.32 -2.27 -12.72
N ARG A 91 11.98 -2.52 -11.59
CA ARG A 91 12.28 -3.89 -11.16
C ARG A 91 11.04 -4.68 -10.76
N VAL A 92 9.93 -4.00 -10.47
CA VAL A 92 8.64 -4.66 -10.23
C VAL A 92 8.01 -4.99 -11.58
N GLY A 93 8.13 -6.26 -11.98
CA GLY A 93 7.59 -6.74 -13.25
C GLY A 93 6.10 -7.02 -13.20
N ARG A 94 5.61 -7.51 -12.05
CA ARG A 94 4.20 -7.90 -11.91
C ARG A 94 3.77 -7.84 -10.43
N TRP A 95 2.57 -7.35 -10.20
CA TRP A 95 1.88 -7.48 -8.92
C TRP A 95 1.16 -8.83 -8.87
N VAL A 96 1.37 -9.58 -7.79
CA VAL A 96 0.91 -10.97 -7.70
C VAL A 96 -0.26 -11.09 -6.74
N LYS A 97 -0.10 -10.62 -5.51
CA LYS A 97 -1.08 -10.79 -4.45
C LYS A 97 -1.09 -9.57 -3.53
N ALA A 98 -2.27 -9.21 -3.05
CA ALA A 98 -2.44 -8.24 -1.99
C ALA A 98 -3.46 -8.73 -0.96
N LEU A 99 -3.21 -8.42 0.31
CA LEU A 99 -4.18 -8.55 1.38
C LEU A 99 -4.45 -7.15 1.92
N GLY A 100 -5.69 -6.68 1.73
CA GLY A 100 -6.15 -5.40 2.24
C GLY A 100 -7.01 -5.57 3.47
N LEU A 101 -6.70 -4.81 4.51
CA LEU A 101 -7.40 -4.80 5.80
C LEU A 101 -8.01 -3.42 6.00
N VAL A 102 -9.27 -3.38 6.35
CA VAL A 102 -10.00 -2.14 6.65
C VAL A 102 -10.33 -2.11 8.13
N ASN A 103 -9.95 -1.03 8.80
CA ASN A 103 -10.37 -0.77 10.17
C ASN A 103 -11.86 -0.46 10.15
N CYS A 104 -12.68 -1.43 10.55
CA CYS A 104 -14.13 -1.39 10.35
C CYS A 104 -14.90 -1.01 11.61
N ALA A 105 -15.87 -0.12 11.45
CA ALA A 105 -16.95 0.00 12.40
C ALA A 105 -17.79 -1.29 12.40
N PRO A 106 -18.44 -1.65 13.52
CA PRO A 106 -19.33 -2.81 13.54
C PRO A 106 -20.39 -2.75 12.44
N GLY A 107 -20.52 -3.83 11.67
CA GLY A 107 -21.48 -3.93 10.58
C GLY A 107 -21.03 -3.35 9.24
N PHE A 108 -19.92 -2.64 9.17
CA PHE A 108 -19.37 -2.18 7.89
C PHE A 108 -18.78 -3.37 7.13
N ASN A 109 -19.24 -3.60 5.91
CA ASN A 109 -18.81 -4.76 5.10
C ASN A 109 -18.48 -4.43 3.64
N LEU A 110 -18.35 -3.14 3.30
CA LEU A 110 -17.96 -2.70 1.96
C LEU A 110 -16.43 -2.57 1.84
N THR A 111 -15.72 -3.50 2.45
CA THR A 111 -14.26 -3.53 2.47
C THR A 111 -13.64 -3.59 1.06
N PRO A 112 -14.23 -4.31 0.08
CA PRO A 112 -13.71 -4.27 -1.29
C PRO A 112 -13.73 -2.88 -1.90
N SER A 113 -14.77 -2.08 -1.65
CA SER A 113 -14.88 -0.72 -2.16
C SER A 113 -13.79 0.20 -1.61
N VAL A 114 -13.37 -0.03 -0.37
CA VAL A 114 -12.28 0.72 0.26
C VAL A 114 -10.93 0.33 -0.35
N ILE A 115 -10.63 -0.97 -0.42
CA ILE A 115 -9.34 -1.46 -0.92
C ILE A 115 -9.18 -1.23 -2.43
N ASN A 116 -10.26 -0.96 -3.16
CA ASN A 116 -10.16 -0.52 -4.55
C ASN A 116 -9.26 0.71 -4.72
N GLY A 117 -9.13 1.56 -3.70
CA GLY A 117 -8.20 2.69 -3.76
C GLY A 117 -6.76 2.27 -3.98
N PHE A 118 -6.34 1.17 -3.36
CA PHE A 118 -5.05 0.54 -3.60
C PHE A 118 -4.99 -0.10 -4.99
N SER A 119 -5.93 -0.96 -5.32
CA SER A 119 -5.91 -1.72 -6.58
C SER A 119 -6.00 -0.81 -7.80
N ASP A 120 -6.82 0.23 -7.75
CA ASP A 120 -6.94 1.19 -8.84
C ASP A 120 -5.63 1.95 -9.08
N LEU A 121 -4.93 2.34 -8.00
CA LEU A 121 -3.61 2.96 -8.12
C LEU A 121 -2.62 2.04 -8.83
N ILE A 122 -2.53 0.80 -8.39
CA ILE A 122 -1.58 -0.17 -8.94
C ILE A 122 -1.87 -0.43 -10.43
N ASN A 123 -3.14 -0.59 -10.79
CA ASN A 123 -3.55 -0.80 -12.17
C ASN A 123 -3.30 0.44 -13.05
N GLU A 124 -3.51 1.63 -12.49
CA GLU A 124 -3.25 2.89 -13.19
C GLU A 124 -1.77 3.06 -13.54
N VAL A 125 -0.88 2.63 -12.64
CA VAL A 125 0.57 2.77 -12.81
C VAL A 125 1.17 1.64 -13.65
N TRP A 126 0.81 0.37 -13.38
CA TRP A 126 1.38 -0.81 -14.05
C TRP A 126 0.55 -1.37 -15.19
N GLY A 127 -0.70 -0.97 -15.35
CA GLY A 127 -1.59 -1.54 -16.37
C GLY A 127 -1.85 -3.03 -16.11
N GLU A 128 -1.76 -3.86 -17.13
CA GLU A 128 -2.01 -5.31 -17.02
C GLU A 128 -1.09 -6.00 -16.00
N SER A 129 0.15 -5.53 -15.87
CA SER A 129 1.10 -6.08 -14.89
C SER A 129 0.74 -5.71 -13.44
N GLY A 130 -0.15 -4.76 -13.25
CA GLY A 130 -0.68 -4.39 -11.94
C GLY A 130 -1.82 -5.28 -11.46
N ARG A 131 -2.47 -6.01 -12.35
CA ARG A 131 -3.63 -6.84 -12.02
C ARG A 131 -3.21 -8.03 -11.16
N HIS A 132 -3.66 -8.01 -9.92
CA HIS A 132 -3.24 -8.93 -8.86
C HIS A 132 -4.45 -9.69 -8.29
N SER A 133 -4.19 -10.80 -7.63
CA SER A 133 -5.17 -11.49 -6.79
C SER A 133 -5.22 -10.79 -5.43
N ARG A 134 -6.39 -10.74 -4.81
CA ARG A 134 -6.53 -10.00 -3.58
C ARG A 134 -7.63 -10.55 -2.66
N SER A 135 -7.46 -10.35 -1.34
CA SER A 135 -8.54 -10.37 -0.38
C SER A 135 -8.67 -8.99 0.25
N ALA A 136 -9.89 -8.56 0.52
CA ALA A 136 -10.21 -7.28 1.17
C ALA A 136 -11.19 -7.56 2.31
N ILE A 137 -10.70 -7.50 3.54
CA ILE A 137 -11.46 -7.91 4.72
C ILE A 137 -11.42 -6.82 5.79
N GLY A 138 -12.31 -6.94 6.77
CA GLY A 138 -12.36 -6.05 7.92
C GLY A 138 -11.46 -6.52 9.05
N ALA A 139 -10.93 -5.57 9.80
CA ALA A 139 -10.24 -5.79 11.04
C ALA A 139 -10.94 -5.02 12.17
N ALA A 140 -10.95 -5.61 13.36
CA ALA A 140 -11.51 -4.94 14.53
C ALA A 140 -10.63 -3.76 14.95
N GLU A 141 -9.32 -3.89 14.85
CA GLU A 141 -8.33 -2.86 15.16
C GLU A 141 -7.17 -2.95 14.18
N LEU A 142 -6.55 -1.81 13.87
CA LEU A 142 -5.29 -1.73 13.14
C LEU A 142 -4.28 -0.92 13.96
N PRO A 143 -2.97 -1.15 13.77
CA PRO A 143 -1.95 -0.38 14.48
C PRO A 143 -2.14 1.11 14.31
N PHE A 144 -1.97 1.87 15.39
CA PHE A 144 -2.10 3.34 15.42
C PHE A 144 -3.44 3.86 14.92
N ASP A 145 -4.47 3.03 15.00
CA ASP A 145 -5.82 3.35 14.51
C ASP A 145 -5.86 3.72 13.02
N MET A 146 -4.89 3.25 12.24
CA MET A 146 -4.88 3.46 10.79
C MET A 146 -6.18 2.94 10.17
N ALA A 147 -6.70 3.67 9.19
CA ALA A 147 -7.97 3.31 8.55
C ALA A 147 -7.84 2.06 7.66
N VAL A 148 -6.66 1.83 7.11
CA VAL A 148 -6.38 0.75 6.14
C VAL A 148 -4.97 0.20 6.38
N GLU A 149 -4.79 -1.08 6.12
CA GLU A 149 -3.47 -1.71 6.02
C GLU A 149 -3.45 -2.65 4.84
N VAL A 150 -2.36 -2.64 4.07
CA VAL A 150 -2.19 -3.54 2.91
C VAL A 150 -0.79 -4.16 2.95
N GLU A 151 -0.73 -5.46 2.70
CA GLU A 151 0.51 -6.19 2.39
C GLU A 151 0.42 -6.75 0.98
N ALA A 152 1.55 -6.99 0.34
CA ALA A 152 1.55 -7.44 -1.04
C ALA A 152 2.77 -8.30 -1.38
N ILE A 153 2.66 -9.00 -2.50
CA ILE A 153 3.75 -9.77 -3.11
C ILE A 153 3.86 -9.33 -4.57
N VAL A 154 5.07 -9.03 -4.99
CA VAL A 154 5.38 -8.69 -6.40
C VAL A 154 6.44 -9.64 -6.95
N GLU A 155 6.42 -9.82 -8.26
CA GLU A 155 7.46 -10.53 -8.99
C GLU A 155 8.42 -9.51 -9.59
N LEU A 156 9.70 -9.78 -9.42
CA LEU A 156 10.78 -8.91 -9.90
C LEU A 156 11.27 -9.37 -11.26
N VAL A 157 11.66 -8.39 -12.07
CA VAL A 157 12.43 -8.63 -13.28
C VAL A 157 13.86 -8.19 -13.04
N ASP A 158 14.78 -8.86 -13.71
CA ASP A 158 16.19 -8.46 -13.66
C ASP A 158 16.34 -7.08 -14.29
N GLY A 159 16.95 -6.19 -13.52
CA GLY A 159 17.18 -4.82 -13.95
C GLY A 159 18.25 -4.72 -15.03
#